data_4a13f76f4eb24807e18c272df67758fe
#
_entry.id   4a13f76f4eb24807e18c272df67758fe
#
_cell.length_a   1.000
_cell.length_b   1.000
_cell.length_c   1.000
_cell.angle_alpha   90.00
_cell.angle_beta   90.00
_cell.angle_gamma   90.00
#
_symmetry.space_group_name_H-M   'P 1'
#
loop_
_entity.id
_entity.type
_entity.pdbx_description
1 polymer ?
#
loop_
_entity_poly.entity_id
_entity_poly.type
_entity_poly.pdbx_seq_one_letter_code
_entity_poly.pdbx_strand_id
1 'polypeptide(L)'
;WNIKNEVFLKDVEWLTSAQIKLSTGTSGNSEINFYQHLALVSGNANYFNQAGLYPAQSGNEDLGWEQTWANNVGINFGIFNRANVNIDFYHKKTTNILMNVPTSYASTGEGWRWENIGAMMNRGVEIAVDGDVIRTKDFIWNLSANVSYNKNKLLELYNGVQEYVNSTTGLKYVVGHPVHEYFMNRYAGVNPANGDALWYTADGELTTEFREEDKVMTGKTFDSPWAGGFGTTLTWKGLSLSAQFSWMADRYVMNNDRFFEESNGLYSSYNQSKRLLYD
;
A
#
# COMPACT_ATOMS: atom_id res chain seq x y z
N TRP A 1 13.51 -24.56 14.40
CA TRP A 1 14.69 -25.09 15.07
C TRP A 1 15.00 -24.26 16.31
N ASN A 2 15.14 -24.95 17.45
CA ASN A 2 15.44 -24.33 18.74
C ASN A 2 16.96 -24.38 18.99
N ILE A 3 17.68 -23.41 18.42
CA ILE A 3 19.14 -23.43 18.43
C ILE A 3 19.75 -23.23 19.82
N LYS A 4 18.99 -22.67 20.79
CA LYS A 4 19.44 -22.55 22.18
C LYS A 4 19.77 -23.91 22.84
N ASN A 5 19.09 -24.97 22.38
CA ASN A 5 19.26 -26.31 22.93
C ASN A 5 20.52 -27.04 22.39
N GLU A 6 21.16 -26.45 21.38
CA GLU A 6 22.34 -27.05 20.78
C GLU A 6 23.60 -26.92 21.69
N VAL A 7 24.51 -27.88 21.57
CA VAL A 7 25.70 -27.97 22.41
C VAL A 7 26.53 -26.70 22.44
N PHE A 8 26.58 -25.98 21.29
CA PHE A 8 27.37 -24.75 21.16
C PHE A 8 26.71 -23.50 21.76
N LEU A 9 25.41 -23.53 22.10
CA LEU A 9 24.66 -22.41 22.69
C LEU A 9 24.09 -22.71 24.08
N LYS A 10 23.95 -23.97 24.47
CA LYS A 10 23.27 -24.34 25.71
C LYS A 10 23.87 -23.67 26.96
N ASP A 11 25.18 -23.46 27.00
CA ASP A 11 25.90 -22.92 28.14
C ASP A 11 26.05 -21.37 28.07
N VAL A 12 25.45 -20.71 27.11
CA VAL A 12 25.42 -19.25 26.97
C VAL A 12 24.33 -18.68 27.88
N GLU A 13 24.66 -18.27 29.09
CA GLU A 13 23.71 -17.89 30.14
C GLU A 13 22.86 -16.66 29.82
N TRP A 14 23.44 -15.66 29.14
CA TRP A 14 22.70 -14.45 28.77
C TRP A 14 21.63 -14.68 27.69
N LEU A 15 21.78 -15.75 26.89
CA LEU A 15 20.82 -16.13 25.84
C LEU A 15 19.83 -17.14 26.42
N THR A 16 18.60 -16.68 26.70
CA THR A 16 17.56 -17.49 27.32
C THR A 16 16.85 -18.41 26.31
N SER A 17 16.62 -17.89 25.15
CA SER A 17 16.02 -18.63 24.02
C SER A 17 16.64 -18.18 22.72
N ALA A 18 16.69 -19.08 21.75
CA ALA A 18 17.08 -18.76 20.38
C ALA A 18 16.39 -19.74 19.43
N GLN A 19 15.61 -19.22 18.51
CA GLN A 19 14.81 -20.02 17.61
C GLN A 19 14.87 -19.48 16.19
N ILE A 20 15.03 -20.36 15.21
CA ILE A 20 14.85 -20.07 13.78
C ILE A 20 13.55 -20.70 13.33
N LYS A 21 12.73 -19.93 12.61
CA LYS A 21 11.46 -20.35 12.00
C LYS A 21 11.55 -20.18 10.50
N LEU A 22 11.14 -21.20 9.78
CA LEU A 22 10.98 -21.16 8.34
C LEU A 22 9.55 -21.54 8.02
N SER A 23 8.88 -20.75 7.22
CA SER A 23 7.55 -21.08 6.72
C SER A 23 7.43 -20.75 5.24
N THR A 24 6.70 -21.59 4.53
CA THR A 24 6.30 -21.39 3.15
C THR A 24 4.88 -21.88 2.98
N GLY A 25 4.10 -21.21 2.17
CA GLY A 25 2.72 -21.60 1.93
C GLY A 25 2.05 -20.75 0.87
N THR A 26 0.88 -21.19 0.45
CA THR A 26 0.04 -20.46 -0.48
C THR A 26 -1.29 -20.11 0.17
N SER A 27 -1.83 -18.96 -0.19
CA SER A 27 -3.19 -18.54 0.15
C SER A 27 -3.90 -18.03 -1.08
N GLY A 28 -5.21 -18.19 -1.13
CA GLY A 28 -6.06 -17.66 -2.18
C GLY A 28 -6.90 -16.49 -1.69
N ASN A 29 -7.23 -15.58 -2.60
CA ASN A 29 -8.17 -14.50 -2.40
C ASN A 29 -9.14 -14.43 -3.59
N SER A 30 -10.44 -14.24 -3.30
CA SER A 30 -11.49 -14.11 -4.32
C SER A 30 -12.39 -12.91 -4.03
N GLU A 31 -11.82 -11.84 -3.50
CA GLU A 31 -12.56 -10.64 -3.10
C GLU A 31 -13.01 -9.83 -4.31
N ILE A 32 -14.04 -10.33 -4.98
CA ILE A 32 -14.80 -9.65 -6.04
C ILE A 32 -16.29 -9.80 -5.75
N ASN A 33 -17.11 -8.99 -6.41
CA ASN A 33 -18.55 -9.09 -6.29
C ASN A 33 -19.07 -10.44 -6.79
N PHE A 34 -20.25 -10.82 -6.30
CA PHE A 34 -20.92 -12.05 -6.76
C PHE A 34 -21.19 -12.01 -8.25
N TYR A 35 -21.15 -13.18 -8.88
CA TYR A 35 -21.51 -13.39 -10.30
C TYR A 35 -20.59 -12.67 -11.31
N GLN A 36 -19.40 -12.23 -10.92
CA GLN A 36 -18.47 -11.54 -11.84
C GLN A 36 -17.91 -12.44 -12.95
N HIS A 37 -18.06 -13.75 -12.82
CA HIS A 37 -17.71 -14.72 -13.86
C HIS A 37 -18.80 -14.92 -14.91
N LEU A 38 -20.03 -14.47 -14.65
CA LEU A 38 -21.17 -14.65 -15.56
C LEU A 38 -21.32 -13.45 -16.53
N ALA A 39 -21.78 -13.73 -17.74
CA ALA A 39 -22.31 -12.71 -18.61
C ALA A 39 -23.70 -12.29 -18.13
N LEU A 40 -23.88 -11.00 -17.89
CA LEU A 40 -25.13 -10.45 -17.40
C LEU A 40 -25.71 -9.43 -18.40
N VAL A 41 -27.02 -9.31 -18.40
CA VAL A 41 -27.75 -8.30 -19.19
C VAL A 41 -28.56 -7.39 -18.26
N SER A 42 -28.68 -6.13 -18.64
CA SER A 42 -29.49 -5.15 -17.92
C SER A 42 -30.70 -4.73 -18.74
N GLY A 43 -31.83 -4.54 -18.05
CA GLY A 43 -33.08 -4.09 -18.65
C GLY A 43 -33.29 -2.55 -18.66
N ASN A 44 -32.26 -1.78 -18.35
CA ASN A 44 -32.35 -0.31 -18.23
C ASN A 44 -32.15 0.44 -19.56
N ALA A 45 -32.11 -0.27 -20.69
CA ALA A 45 -32.03 0.35 -22.01
C ALA A 45 -33.42 0.76 -22.53
N ASN A 46 -33.46 1.87 -23.23
CA ASN A 46 -34.66 2.36 -23.91
C ASN A 46 -34.31 2.63 -25.38
N TYR A 47 -35.02 1.96 -26.28
CA TYR A 47 -34.90 2.16 -27.71
C TYR A 47 -36.27 2.54 -28.29
N PHE A 48 -36.42 3.73 -28.80
CA PHE A 48 -37.71 4.27 -29.31
C PHE A 48 -38.88 4.09 -28.32
N ASN A 49 -38.68 4.41 -27.03
CA ASN A 49 -39.66 4.22 -25.95
C ASN A 49 -40.09 2.76 -25.70
N GLN A 50 -39.32 1.79 -26.17
CA GLN A 50 -39.52 0.39 -25.84
C GLN A 50 -38.38 -0.07 -24.93
N ALA A 51 -38.72 -0.88 -23.92
CA ALA A 51 -37.73 -1.48 -23.02
C ALA A 51 -36.80 -2.38 -23.83
N GLY A 52 -35.51 -2.15 -23.68
CA GLY A 52 -34.45 -2.91 -24.32
C GLY A 52 -33.55 -3.59 -23.30
N LEU A 53 -32.80 -4.57 -23.76
CA LEU A 53 -31.74 -5.22 -22.99
C LEU A 53 -30.37 -4.86 -23.58
N TYR A 54 -29.37 -4.69 -22.73
CA TYR A 54 -28.00 -4.55 -23.18
C TYR A 54 -27.05 -5.39 -22.29
N PRO A 55 -25.88 -5.81 -22.79
CA PRO A 55 -24.88 -6.47 -21.98
C PRO A 55 -24.44 -5.55 -20.84
N ALA A 56 -24.55 -6.01 -19.61
CA ALA A 56 -24.15 -5.25 -18.41
C ALA A 56 -22.86 -5.75 -17.80
N GLN A 57 -22.41 -6.93 -18.24
CA GLN A 57 -21.18 -7.56 -17.79
C GLN A 57 -20.78 -8.68 -18.75
N SER A 58 -19.53 -8.64 -19.20
CA SER A 58 -18.93 -9.74 -19.95
C SER A 58 -18.51 -10.87 -19.03
N GLY A 59 -18.92 -12.08 -19.33
CA GLY A 59 -18.52 -13.25 -18.57
C GLY A 59 -17.07 -13.65 -18.80
N ASN A 60 -16.50 -14.31 -17.80
CA ASN A 60 -15.22 -15.00 -17.88
C ASN A 60 -15.30 -16.31 -17.08
N GLU A 61 -15.48 -17.43 -17.80
CA GLU A 61 -15.61 -18.75 -17.17
C GLU A 61 -14.31 -19.22 -16.51
N ASP A 62 -13.15 -18.68 -16.95
CA ASP A 62 -11.83 -19.02 -16.42
C ASP A 62 -11.47 -18.18 -15.18
N LEU A 63 -12.38 -17.34 -14.70
CA LEU A 63 -12.14 -16.48 -13.56
C LEU A 63 -11.93 -17.30 -12.29
N GLY A 64 -10.74 -17.25 -11.74
CA GLY A 64 -10.30 -17.98 -10.56
C GLY A 64 -9.83 -17.07 -9.43
N TRP A 65 -9.17 -17.65 -8.45
CA TRP A 65 -8.65 -16.94 -7.28
C TRP A 65 -7.28 -16.32 -7.57
N GLU A 66 -7.01 -15.19 -6.95
CA GLU A 66 -5.64 -14.73 -6.78
C GLU A 66 -4.87 -15.72 -5.91
N GLN A 67 -3.62 -15.95 -6.24
CA GLN A 67 -2.77 -16.83 -5.46
C GLN A 67 -1.56 -16.06 -4.91
N THR A 68 -1.38 -16.09 -3.61
CA THR A 68 -0.20 -15.56 -2.94
C THR A 68 0.68 -16.66 -2.40
N TRP A 69 1.91 -16.74 -2.87
CA TRP A 69 2.95 -17.57 -2.29
C TRP A 69 3.76 -16.74 -1.32
N ALA A 70 3.75 -17.15 -0.06
CA ALA A 70 4.47 -16.49 1.02
C ALA A 70 5.61 -17.36 1.55
N ASN A 71 6.78 -16.76 1.70
CA ASN A 71 7.95 -17.35 2.36
C ASN A 71 8.34 -16.42 3.51
N ASN A 72 8.64 -17.00 4.67
CA ASN A 72 9.07 -16.26 5.85
C ASN A 72 10.26 -16.97 6.51
N VAL A 73 11.23 -16.16 6.97
CA VAL A 73 12.35 -16.57 7.82
C VAL A 73 12.31 -15.72 9.08
N GLY A 74 12.01 -16.35 10.21
CA GLY A 74 11.94 -15.69 11.51
C GLY A 74 13.09 -16.12 12.41
N ILE A 75 13.60 -15.17 13.19
CA ILE A 75 14.63 -15.38 14.22
C ILE A 75 14.14 -14.76 15.52
N ASN A 76 14.06 -15.55 16.56
CA ASN A 76 13.61 -15.09 17.87
C ASN A 76 14.71 -15.31 18.91
N PHE A 77 14.98 -14.30 19.73
CA PHE A 77 15.94 -14.35 20.82
C PHE A 77 15.28 -13.91 22.12
N GLY A 78 15.54 -14.67 23.19
CA GLY A 78 15.31 -14.23 24.56
C GLY A 78 16.66 -13.90 25.23
N ILE A 79 16.72 -12.77 25.93
CA ILE A 79 17.96 -12.23 26.49
C ILE A 79 17.76 -11.95 27.99
N PHE A 80 18.64 -12.50 28.83
CA PHE A 80 18.65 -12.33 30.28
C PHE A 80 17.34 -12.64 31.01
N ASN A 81 16.45 -13.44 30.46
CA ASN A 81 15.06 -13.63 30.93
C ASN A 81 14.26 -12.31 31.08
N ARG A 82 14.63 -11.27 30.35
CA ARG A 82 14.04 -9.93 30.49
C ARG A 82 13.63 -9.29 29.18
N ALA A 83 14.24 -9.67 28.08
CA ALA A 83 13.96 -9.09 26.78
C ALA A 83 13.76 -10.18 25.73
N ASN A 84 12.90 -9.90 24.76
CA ASN A 84 12.69 -10.71 23.57
C ASN A 84 12.91 -9.85 22.34
N VAL A 85 13.54 -10.44 21.33
CA VAL A 85 13.75 -9.84 20.02
C VAL A 85 13.23 -10.80 18.97
N ASN A 86 12.35 -10.31 18.10
CA ASN A 86 11.82 -11.06 16.97
C ASN A 86 12.20 -10.32 15.69
N ILE A 87 12.75 -11.03 14.72
CA ILE A 87 13.13 -10.52 13.43
C ILE A 87 12.53 -11.46 12.39
N ASP A 88 11.69 -10.94 11.51
CA ASP A 88 11.05 -11.69 10.44
C ASP A 88 11.37 -11.06 9.09
N PHE A 89 11.82 -11.89 8.16
CA PHE A 89 12.02 -11.55 6.75
C PHE A 89 10.97 -12.27 5.93
N TYR A 90 10.23 -11.53 5.13
CA TYR A 90 9.21 -12.13 4.28
C TYR A 90 9.36 -11.77 2.80
N HIS A 91 8.90 -12.68 1.97
CA HIS A 91 8.73 -12.49 0.54
C HIS A 91 7.39 -13.10 0.12
N LYS A 92 6.49 -12.26 -0.40
CA LYS A 92 5.17 -12.65 -0.88
C LYS A 92 5.07 -12.32 -2.36
N LYS A 93 4.73 -13.30 -3.18
CA LYS A 93 4.44 -13.10 -4.61
C LYS A 93 2.97 -13.45 -4.85
N THR A 94 2.19 -12.48 -5.27
CA THR A 94 0.79 -12.67 -5.70
C THR A 94 0.77 -12.76 -7.21
N THR A 95 0.12 -13.79 -7.73
CA THR A 95 -0.11 -14.06 -9.15
C THR A 95 -1.59 -14.20 -9.42
N ASN A 96 -1.97 -14.18 -10.69
CA ASN A 96 -3.38 -14.25 -11.09
C ASN A 96 -4.22 -13.16 -10.41
N ILE A 97 -3.68 -11.95 -10.33
CA ILE A 97 -4.37 -10.83 -9.69
C ILE A 97 -5.68 -10.57 -10.44
N LEU A 98 -6.74 -10.42 -9.68
CA LEU A 98 -8.07 -10.10 -10.19
C LEU A 98 -8.08 -8.63 -10.64
N MET A 99 -8.06 -8.41 -11.94
CA MET A 99 -8.03 -7.08 -12.53
C MET A 99 -9.20 -6.86 -13.47
N ASN A 100 -9.68 -5.63 -13.46
CA ASN A 100 -10.65 -5.16 -14.43
C ASN A 100 -9.92 -4.66 -15.68
N VAL A 101 -10.01 -5.42 -16.76
CA VAL A 101 -9.21 -5.21 -17.98
C VAL A 101 -10.07 -4.53 -19.05
N PRO A 102 -9.54 -3.48 -19.71
CA PRO A 102 -10.26 -2.86 -20.80
C PRO A 102 -10.45 -3.83 -21.98
N THR A 103 -11.65 -3.85 -22.51
CA THR A 103 -12.04 -4.67 -23.67
C THR A 103 -12.66 -3.78 -24.75
N SER A 104 -12.74 -4.30 -25.97
CA SER A 104 -13.41 -3.58 -27.05
C SER A 104 -14.94 -3.62 -26.88
N TYR A 105 -15.58 -2.47 -26.83
CA TYR A 105 -17.04 -2.38 -26.88
C TYR A 105 -17.67 -3.14 -28.04
N ALA A 106 -17.01 -3.17 -29.17
CA ALA A 106 -17.51 -3.85 -30.37
C ALA A 106 -17.55 -5.38 -30.21
N SER A 107 -16.70 -5.96 -29.35
CA SER A 107 -16.63 -7.41 -29.15
C SER A 107 -17.40 -7.89 -27.94
N THR A 108 -17.53 -7.07 -26.90
CA THR A 108 -18.11 -7.49 -25.60
C THR A 108 -19.40 -6.76 -25.24
N GLY A 109 -19.73 -5.65 -25.94
CA GLY A 109 -20.80 -4.73 -25.54
C GLY A 109 -20.49 -3.90 -24.30
N GLU A 110 -19.35 -4.13 -23.68
CA GLU A 110 -18.80 -3.42 -22.53
C GLU A 110 -17.31 -3.14 -22.71
N GLY A 111 -16.84 -2.08 -22.08
CA GLY A 111 -15.45 -1.65 -22.19
C GLY A 111 -14.47 -2.36 -21.26
N TRP A 112 -14.89 -3.39 -20.53
CA TRP A 112 -14.06 -4.06 -19.51
C TRP A 112 -14.58 -5.45 -19.16
N ARG A 113 -13.72 -6.28 -18.57
CA ARG A 113 -14.12 -7.54 -17.91
C ARG A 113 -13.10 -7.91 -16.83
N TRP A 114 -13.51 -8.77 -15.91
CA TRP A 114 -12.62 -9.34 -14.90
C TRP A 114 -11.74 -10.45 -15.49
N GLU A 115 -10.44 -10.37 -15.20
CA GLU A 115 -9.47 -11.39 -15.59
C GLU A 115 -8.47 -11.65 -14.47
N ASN A 116 -7.92 -12.86 -14.43
CA ASN A 116 -6.83 -13.25 -13.54
C ASN A 116 -5.48 -12.99 -14.21
N ILE A 117 -5.02 -11.76 -14.20
CA ILE A 117 -3.79 -11.38 -14.87
C ILE A 117 -2.97 -10.40 -14.07
N GLY A 118 -1.68 -10.56 -14.19
CA GLY A 118 -0.74 -9.74 -13.47
C GLY A 118 -0.13 -10.44 -12.27
N ALA A 119 0.95 -9.85 -11.81
CA ALA A 119 1.66 -10.32 -10.64
C ALA A 119 2.28 -9.14 -9.89
N MET A 120 2.30 -9.24 -8.56
CA MET A 120 3.00 -8.29 -7.71
C MET A 120 3.81 -9.01 -6.64
N MET A 121 4.76 -8.30 -6.07
CA MET A 121 5.61 -8.77 -4.99
C MET A 121 5.59 -7.78 -3.84
N ASN A 122 5.53 -8.33 -2.63
CA ASN A 122 5.81 -7.62 -1.39
C ASN A 122 6.95 -8.35 -0.67
N ARG A 123 7.98 -7.62 -0.27
CA ARG A 123 9.05 -8.15 0.56
C ARG A 123 9.43 -7.15 1.63
N GLY A 124 9.84 -7.67 2.78
CA GLY A 124 10.15 -6.78 3.87
C GLY A 124 10.83 -7.44 5.04
N VAL A 125 11.04 -6.62 6.05
CA VAL A 125 11.56 -7.03 7.34
C VAL A 125 10.70 -6.42 8.44
N GLU A 126 10.43 -7.21 9.46
CA GLU A 126 9.75 -6.80 10.68
C GLU A 126 10.65 -7.09 11.87
N ILE A 127 10.82 -6.11 12.75
CA ILE A 127 11.61 -6.25 13.98
C ILE A 127 10.71 -5.83 15.14
N ALA A 128 10.61 -6.68 16.13
CA ALA A 128 9.92 -6.37 17.38
C ALA A 128 10.84 -6.67 18.57
N VAL A 129 10.87 -5.76 19.49
CA VAL A 129 11.64 -5.88 20.74
C VAL A 129 10.71 -5.54 21.89
N ASP A 130 10.73 -6.38 22.91
CA ASP A 130 10.08 -6.10 24.19
C ASP A 130 10.96 -6.51 25.35
N GLY A 131 10.87 -5.81 26.46
CA GLY A 131 11.65 -6.19 27.63
C GLY A 131 11.47 -5.32 28.86
N ASP A 132 11.81 -5.91 29.99
CA ASP A 132 11.83 -5.22 31.29
C ASP A 132 13.18 -4.51 31.48
N VAL A 133 13.18 -3.20 31.30
CA VAL A 133 14.36 -2.33 31.54
C VAL A 133 14.70 -2.32 33.03
N ILE A 134 13.69 -2.20 33.87
CA ILE A 134 13.81 -2.30 35.33
C ILE A 134 12.80 -3.34 35.81
N ARG A 135 13.25 -4.25 36.66
CA ARG A 135 12.42 -5.25 37.29
C ARG A 135 12.84 -5.45 38.73
N THR A 136 12.06 -4.89 39.64
CA THR A 136 12.19 -5.06 41.07
C THR A 136 10.91 -5.66 41.67
N LYS A 137 10.86 -5.92 42.95
CA LYS A 137 9.69 -6.45 43.63
C LYS A 137 8.49 -5.51 43.54
N ASP A 138 8.70 -4.20 43.63
CA ASP A 138 7.63 -3.20 43.73
C ASP A 138 7.54 -2.32 42.49
N PHE A 139 8.49 -2.39 41.57
CA PHE A 139 8.53 -1.56 40.36
C PHE A 139 9.03 -2.35 39.15
N ILE A 140 8.24 -2.32 38.11
CA ILE A 140 8.56 -2.89 36.78
C ILE A 140 8.40 -1.79 35.75
N TRP A 141 9.41 -1.62 34.91
CA TRP A 141 9.35 -0.77 33.73
C TRP A 141 9.63 -1.61 32.50
N ASN A 142 8.57 -1.82 31.70
CA ASN A 142 8.64 -2.53 30.43
C ASN A 142 8.64 -1.52 29.26
N LEU A 143 9.48 -1.79 28.28
CA LEU A 143 9.50 -1.10 26.97
C LEU A 143 9.23 -2.11 25.86
N SER A 144 8.48 -1.67 24.87
CA SER A 144 8.29 -2.39 23.61
C SER A 144 8.50 -1.47 22.43
N ALA A 145 9.04 -1.98 21.34
CA ALA A 145 9.17 -1.27 20.08
C ALA A 145 9.05 -2.25 18.92
N ASN A 146 8.48 -1.79 17.83
CA ASN A 146 8.48 -2.52 16.57
C ASN A 146 8.70 -1.58 15.39
N VAL A 147 9.27 -2.12 14.33
CA VAL A 147 9.46 -1.45 13.05
C VAL A 147 9.25 -2.47 11.93
N SER A 148 8.56 -2.05 10.90
CA SER A 148 8.42 -2.82 9.67
C SER A 148 8.84 -1.99 8.48
N TYR A 149 9.47 -2.65 7.52
CA TYR A 149 9.77 -2.10 6.20
C TYR A 149 9.17 -3.02 5.15
N ASN A 150 8.37 -2.47 4.23
CA ASN A 150 7.80 -3.19 3.09
C ASN A 150 8.20 -2.54 1.79
N LYS A 151 8.58 -3.34 0.80
CA LYS A 151 8.78 -2.91 -0.57
C LYS A 151 7.80 -3.66 -1.48
N ASN A 152 6.84 -2.90 -2.03
CA ASN A 152 5.92 -3.36 -3.06
C ASN A 152 6.53 -3.19 -4.45
N LYS A 153 6.23 -4.09 -5.38
CA LYS A 153 6.61 -4.00 -6.79
C LYS A 153 5.61 -4.74 -7.66
N LEU A 154 5.10 -4.06 -8.68
CA LEU A 154 4.34 -4.67 -9.76
C LEU A 154 5.32 -5.45 -10.68
N LEU A 155 5.02 -6.72 -10.94
CA LEU A 155 5.89 -7.60 -11.74
C LEU A 155 5.35 -7.81 -13.15
N GLU A 156 4.02 -7.82 -13.30
CA GLU A 156 3.36 -8.14 -14.55
C GLU A 156 1.99 -7.47 -14.63
N LEU A 157 1.59 -7.05 -15.81
CA LEU A 157 0.27 -6.58 -16.18
C LEU A 157 -0.33 -7.47 -17.28
N TYR A 158 -1.62 -7.26 -17.57
CA TYR A 158 -2.34 -8.01 -18.61
C TYR A 158 -1.66 -7.92 -19.98
N ASN A 159 -1.73 -9.00 -20.75
CA ASN A 159 -1.20 -9.08 -22.12
C ASN A 159 0.25 -8.62 -22.30
N GLY A 160 1.08 -8.64 -21.24
CA GLY A 160 2.48 -8.24 -21.29
C GLY A 160 2.71 -6.74 -21.47
N VAL A 161 1.67 -5.90 -21.32
CA VAL A 161 1.85 -4.44 -21.35
C VAL A 161 2.74 -4.00 -20.19
N GLN A 162 3.55 -2.98 -20.43
CA GLN A 162 4.50 -2.49 -19.43
C GLN A 162 3.88 -1.41 -18.52
N GLU A 163 2.83 -0.75 -18.97
CA GLU A 163 2.14 0.28 -18.23
C GLU A 163 0.66 0.34 -18.60
N TYR A 164 -0.16 0.80 -17.66
CA TYR A 164 -1.59 0.95 -17.83
C TYR A 164 -2.10 2.11 -16.99
N VAL A 165 -2.88 3.01 -17.59
CA VAL A 165 -3.59 4.08 -16.88
C VAL A 165 -5.04 3.65 -16.66
N ASN A 166 -5.45 3.55 -15.41
CA ASN A 166 -6.84 3.32 -15.06
C ASN A 166 -7.62 4.63 -15.19
N SER A 167 -8.45 4.74 -16.22
CA SER A 167 -9.22 5.95 -16.53
C SER A 167 -10.23 6.34 -15.43
N THR A 168 -10.68 5.38 -14.64
CA THR A 168 -11.64 5.62 -13.54
C THR A 168 -10.97 6.24 -12.32
N THR A 169 -9.78 5.76 -11.96
CA THR A 169 -9.07 6.20 -10.76
C THR A 169 -7.95 7.22 -11.05
N GLY A 170 -7.54 7.36 -12.31
CA GLY A 170 -6.40 8.18 -12.71
C GLY A 170 -5.03 7.62 -12.28
N LEU A 171 -5.00 6.41 -11.70
CA LEU A 171 -3.76 5.75 -11.31
C LEU A 171 -3.06 5.15 -12.52
N LYS A 172 -1.75 5.29 -12.56
CA LYS A 172 -0.90 4.64 -13.55
C LYS A 172 -0.16 3.47 -12.90
N TYR A 173 -0.33 2.29 -13.47
CA TYR A 173 0.40 1.09 -13.08
C TYR A 173 1.55 0.89 -14.04
N VAL A 174 2.77 0.73 -13.52
CA VAL A 174 3.98 0.52 -14.32
C VAL A 174 4.73 -0.69 -13.79
N VAL A 175 5.06 -1.64 -14.67
CA VAL A 175 5.86 -2.80 -14.30
C VAL A 175 7.22 -2.34 -13.75
N GLY A 176 7.56 -2.87 -12.59
CA GLY A 176 8.79 -2.46 -11.89
C GLY A 176 8.60 -1.40 -10.80
N HIS A 177 7.47 -0.71 -10.77
CA HIS A 177 7.10 0.31 -9.80
C HIS A 177 6.17 -0.21 -8.70
N PRO A 178 6.02 0.49 -7.56
CA PRO A 178 4.97 0.23 -6.59
C PRO A 178 3.57 0.43 -7.19
N VAL A 179 2.61 -0.37 -6.72
CA VAL A 179 1.22 -0.32 -7.24
C VAL A 179 0.54 1.03 -6.97
N HIS A 180 0.82 1.66 -5.85
CA HIS A 180 0.19 2.91 -5.43
C HIS A 180 1.14 4.12 -5.53
N GLU A 181 1.97 4.14 -6.58
CA GLU A 181 2.81 5.31 -6.86
C GLU A 181 1.98 6.40 -7.54
N TYR A 182 2.17 7.64 -7.10
CA TYR A 182 1.49 8.79 -7.69
C TYR A 182 2.04 9.11 -9.09
N PHE A 183 1.10 9.31 -10.03
CA PHE A 183 1.35 9.76 -11.39
C PHE A 183 0.70 11.13 -11.58
N MET A 184 1.51 12.20 -11.59
CA MET A 184 0.99 13.56 -11.60
C MET A 184 1.99 14.58 -12.17
N ASN A 185 1.49 15.76 -12.51
CA ASN A 185 2.30 16.90 -12.89
C ASN A 185 3.13 17.40 -11.71
N ARG A 186 4.30 17.93 -12.00
CA ARG A 186 5.19 18.54 -11.01
C ARG A 186 5.04 20.05 -11.05
N TYR A 187 4.56 20.65 -9.96
CA TYR A 187 4.47 22.09 -9.81
C TYR A 187 5.85 22.69 -9.49
N ALA A 188 6.21 23.75 -10.22
CA ALA A 188 7.51 24.42 -10.09
C ALA A 188 7.44 25.75 -9.31
N GLY A 189 6.23 26.21 -8.96
CA GLY A 189 6.03 27.48 -8.26
C GLY A 189 5.35 28.51 -9.13
N VAL A 190 5.55 29.77 -8.79
CA VAL A 190 4.97 30.93 -9.48
C VAL A 190 6.08 31.71 -10.19
N ASN A 191 5.84 32.16 -11.41
CA ASN A 191 6.74 33.04 -12.13
C ASN A 191 6.74 34.41 -11.44
N PRO A 192 7.86 34.85 -10.86
CA PRO A 192 7.91 36.13 -10.12
C PRO A 192 7.75 37.36 -11.00
N ALA A 193 7.86 37.22 -12.31
CA ALA A 193 7.75 38.36 -13.23
C ALA A 193 6.28 38.71 -13.57
N ASN A 194 5.36 37.71 -13.56
CA ASN A 194 4.00 37.92 -14.04
C ASN A 194 2.92 37.20 -13.23
N GLY A 195 3.31 36.35 -12.24
CA GLY A 195 2.37 35.60 -11.40
C GLY A 195 1.82 34.31 -12.01
N ASP A 196 2.29 33.91 -13.19
CA ASP A 196 1.83 32.66 -13.81
C ASP A 196 2.32 31.43 -13.06
N ALA A 197 1.48 30.40 -13.00
CA ALA A 197 1.88 29.10 -12.48
C ALA A 197 2.93 28.43 -13.39
N LEU A 198 3.98 27.90 -12.79
CA LEU A 198 5.03 27.17 -13.49
C LEU A 198 4.93 25.67 -13.19
N TRP A 199 5.11 24.88 -14.23
CA TRP A 199 5.11 23.44 -14.19
C TRP A 199 6.41 22.89 -14.77
N TYR A 200 6.74 21.67 -14.42
CA TYR A 200 7.79 20.92 -15.12
C TYR A 200 7.17 20.05 -16.21
N THR A 201 7.73 20.09 -17.40
CA THR A 201 7.46 19.08 -18.43
C THR A 201 7.92 17.69 -17.98
N ALA A 202 7.55 16.64 -18.71
CA ALA A 202 8.04 15.28 -18.44
C ALA A 202 9.57 15.23 -18.43
N ASP A 203 10.23 15.98 -19.31
CA ASP A 203 11.70 16.08 -19.46
C ASP A 203 12.36 16.99 -18.41
N GLY A 204 11.59 17.72 -17.60
CA GLY A 204 12.08 18.56 -16.52
C GLY A 204 12.31 20.02 -16.90
N GLU A 205 11.87 20.46 -18.05
CA GLU A 205 11.89 21.87 -18.45
C GLU A 205 10.72 22.64 -17.83
N LEU A 206 10.87 23.96 -17.67
CA LEU A 206 9.81 24.83 -17.15
C LEU A 206 8.82 25.21 -18.25
N THR A 207 7.53 25.16 -17.94
CA THR A 207 6.43 25.61 -18.80
C THR A 207 5.35 26.33 -17.98
N THR A 208 4.62 27.23 -18.61
CA THR A 208 3.39 27.84 -18.05
C THR A 208 2.13 27.08 -18.40
N GLU A 209 2.23 26.08 -19.30
CA GLU A 209 1.10 25.29 -19.73
C GLU A 209 0.96 24.02 -18.88
N PHE A 210 -0.25 23.79 -18.35
CA PHE A 210 -0.60 22.54 -17.71
C PHE A 210 -0.99 21.51 -18.78
N ARG A 211 -0.25 20.40 -18.89
CA ARG A 211 -0.49 19.35 -19.87
C ARG A 211 -0.59 17.98 -19.17
N GLU A 212 -1.54 17.18 -19.58
CA GLU A 212 -1.69 15.81 -19.08
C GLU A 212 -0.50 14.90 -19.43
N GLU A 213 0.14 15.16 -20.57
CA GLU A 213 1.33 14.43 -21.06
C GLU A 213 2.58 14.67 -20.22
N ASP A 214 2.61 15.76 -19.42
CA ASP A 214 3.72 16.09 -18.54
C ASP A 214 3.67 15.41 -17.17
N LYS A 215 2.66 14.54 -16.96
CA LYS A 215 2.61 13.69 -15.77
C LYS A 215 3.76 12.69 -15.75
N VAL A 216 4.35 12.51 -14.58
CA VAL A 216 5.44 11.56 -14.34
C VAL A 216 5.14 10.68 -13.13
N MET A 217 5.75 9.50 -13.09
CA MET A 217 5.84 8.71 -11.87
C MET A 217 6.72 9.46 -10.87
N THR A 218 6.18 9.74 -9.70
CA THR A 218 6.81 10.69 -8.75
C THR A 218 7.84 10.04 -7.81
N GLY A 219 7.90 8.71 -7.78
CA GLY A 219 8.65 7.96 -6.77
C GLY A 219 8.01 8.02 -5.37
N LYS A 220 6.82 8.60 -5.25
CA LYS A 220 6.10 8.80 -3.99
C LYS A 220 4.86 7.94 -3.94
N THR A 221 4.64 7.24 -2.82
CA THR A 221 3.57 6.27 -2.69
C THR A 221 2.56 6.68 -1.62
N PHE A 222 1.32 6.28 -1.85
CA PHE A 222 0.28 6.32 -0.83
C PHE A 222 0.58 5.35 0.33
N ASP A 223 1.18 4.20 0.03
CA ASP A 223 1.58 3.23 1.04
C ASP A 223 2.84 3.70 1.76
N SER A 224 2.83 3.56 3.08
CA SER A 224 4.02 3.82 3.89
C SER A 224 4.98 2.63 3.80
N PRO A 225 6.20 2.76 3.28
CA PRO A 225 7.17 1.69 3.32
C PRO A 225 7.67 1.40 4.74
N TRP A 226 7.62 2.38 5.63
CA TRP A 226 8.02 2.26 7.01
C TRP A 226 6.84 2.47 7.95
N ALA A 227 6.63 1.54 8.87
CA ALA A 227 5.66 1.68 9.95
C ALA A 227 6.22 1.08 11.24
N GLY A 228 5.74 1.57 12.36
CA GLY A 228 6.19 1.03 13.63
C GLY A 228 5.44 1.63 14.81
N GLY A 229 5.87 1.20 15.99
CA GLY A 229 5.34 1.69 17.23
C GLY A 229 6.34 1.51 18.37
N PHE A 230 6.09 2.20 19.45
CA PHE A 230 6.77 1.97 20.71
C PHE A 230 5.78 2.12 21.86
N GLY A 231 5.99 1.34 22.90
CA GLY A 231 5.16 1.32 24.07
C GLY A 231 6.00 1.35 25.35
N THR A 232 5.42 1.89 26.40
CA THR A 232 5.97 1.85 27.75
C THR A 232 4.90 1.46 28.74
N THR A 233 5.24 0.60 29.69
CA THR A 233 4.38 0.23 30.81
C THR A 233 5.16 0.33 32.10
N LEU A 234 4.68 1.16 33.01
CA LEU A 234 5.21 1.32 34.35
C LEU A 234 4.25 0.67 35.33
N THR A 235 4.73 -0.25 36.15
CA THR A 235 3.94 -0.86 37.23
C THR A 235 4.63 -0.59 38.56
N TRP A 236 3.91 0.01 39.47
CA TRP A 236 4.38 0.33 40.83
C TRP A 236 3.33 -0.04 41.87
N LYS A 237 3.68 -1.00 42.77
CA LYS A 237 2.82 -1.43 43.88
C LYS A 237 1.36 -1.66 43.50
N GLY A 238 1.10 -2.29 42.34
CA GLY A 238 -0.25 -2.59 41.86
C GLY A 238 -0.90 -1.50 40.99
N LEU A 239 -0.30 -0.32 40.87
CA LEU A 239 -0.70 0.70 39.89
C LEU A 239 0.05 0.46 38.58
N SER A 240 -0.64 0.55 37.45
CA SER A 240 -0.03 0.44 36.13
C SER A 240 -0.41 1.65 35.26
N LEU A 241 0.62 2.20 34.58
CA LEU A 241 0.47 3.22 33.55
C LEU A 241 1.06 2.71 32.26
N SER A 242 0.29 2.71 31.18
CA SER A 242 0.74 2.33 29.84
C SER A 242 0.50 3.45 28.85
N ALA A 243 1.47 3.64 27.95
CA ALA A 243 1.35 4.52 26.79
C ALA A 243 1.88 3.77 25.57
N GLN A 244 1.14 3.92 24.46
CA GLN A 244 1.52 3.33 23.16
C GLN A 244 1.48 4.39 22.07
N PHE A 245 2.47 4.36 21.20
CA PHE A 245 2.62 5.27 20.08
C PHE A 245 2.80 4.47 18.80
N SER A 246 2.16 4.92 17.72
CA SER A 246 2.35 4.39 16.38
C SER A 246 2.84 5.49 15.45
N TRP A 247 3.61 5.12 14.45
CA TRP A 247 4.14 6.04 13.45
C TRP A 247 4.22 5.37 12.09
N MET A 248 4.17 6.20 11.07
CA MET A 248 4.42 5.85 9.67
C MET A 248 5.37 6.88 9.09
N ALA A 249 6.24 6.45 8.17
CA ALA A 249 7.18 7.33 7.50
C ALA A 249 7.23 7.05 6.00
N ASP A 250 7.63 8.08 5.25
CA ASP A 250 7.74 8.06 3.79
C ASP A 250 6.40 7.76 3.09
N ARG A 251 5.29 8.16 3.73
CA ARG A 251 3.94 8.10 3.18
C ARG A 251 3.56 9.48 2.64
N TYR A 252 3.01 9.50 1.45
CA TYR A 252 2.51 10.71 0.81
C TYR A 252 1.00 10.62 0.66
N VAL A 253 0.30 11.66 1.04
CA VAL A 253 -1.17 11.73 0.98
C VAL A 253 -1.56 12.96 0.19
N MET A 254 -2.47 12.79 -0.76
CA MET A 254 -3.06 13.91 -1.47
C MET A 254 -3.90 14.74 -0.48
N ASN A 255 -3.57 16.01 -0.33
CA ASN A 255 -4.36 16.93 0.47
C ASN A 255 -5.51 17.49 -0.38
N ASN A 256 -6.60 16.75 -0.42
CA ASN A 256 -7.77 17.10 -1.21
C ASN A 256 -8.49 18.36 -0.70
N ASP A 257 -8.40 18.65 0.60
CA ASP A 257 -9.02 19.86 1.17
C ASP A 257 -8.36 21.12 0.60
N ARG A 258 -7.04 21.14 0.49
CA ARG A 258 -6.30 22.24 -0.13
C ARG A 258 -6.69 22.44 -1.61
N PHE A 259 -7.00 21.39 -2.34
CA PHE A 259 -7.44 21.47 -3.72
C PHE A 259 -8.70 22.34 -3.86
N PHE A 260 -9.65 22.22 -2.95
CA PHE A 260 -10.87 23.02 -2.94
C PHE A 260 -10.70 24.39 -2.26
N GLU A 261 -10.01 24.45 -1.13
CA GLU A 261 -9.88 25.63 -0.30
C GLU A 261 -8.82 26.64 -0.81
N GLU A 262 -7.87 26.18 -1.63
CA GLU A 262 -6.82 27.01 -2.23
C GLU A 262 -7.00 27.17 -3.76
N SER A 263 -8.23 27.07 -4.23
CA SER A 263 -8.61 27.13 -5.65
C SER A 263 -8.81 28.54 -6.20
N ASN A 264 -8.50 29.58 -5.43
CA ASN A 264 -8.71 30.99 -5.79
C ASN A 264 -10.16 31.30 -6.24
N GLY A 265 -11.13 30.71 -5.54
CA GLY A 265 -12.55 30.93 -5.80
C GLY A 265 -13.15 30.10 -6.94
N LEU A 266 -12.41 29.19 -7.55
CA LEU A 266 -12.93 28.30 -8.60
C LEU A 266 -14.14 27.47 -8.14
N TYR A 267 -14.12 27.07 -6.87
CA TYR A 267 -15.20 26.29 -6.25
C TYR A 267 -15.98 27.17 -5.26
N SER A 268 -17.02 27.85 -5.74
CA SER A 268 -17.81 28.83 -4.99
C SER A 268 -18.51 28.30 -3.74
N SER A 269 -18.66 26.99 -3.61
CA SER A 269 -19.27 26.35 -2.43
C SER A 269 -18.29 26.14 -1.27
N TYR A 270 -17.00 26.40 -1.46
CA TYR A 270 -15.96 26.24 -0.43
C TYR A 270 -15.39 27.58 0.00
N ASN A 271 -15.20 27.73 1.32
CA ASN A 271 -14.45 28.87 1.86
C ASN A 271 -12.98 28.75 1.46
N GLN A 272 -12.37 29.89 1.14
CA GLN A 272 -10.97 29.93 0.79
C GLN A 272 -10.07 29.93 2.04
N SER A 273 -8.92 29.28 1.95
CA SER A 273 -7.92 29.28 3.00
C SER A 273 -7.29 30.66 3.20
N LYS A 274 -7.05 31.03 4.45
CA LYS A 274 -6.31 32.26 4.78
C LYS A 274 -4.88 32.29 4.23
N ARG A 275 -4.31 31.15 3.88
CA ARG A 275 -2.96 31.06 3.27
C ARG A 275 -2.87 31.83 1.96
N LEU A 276 -3.95 31.85 1.16
CA LEU A 276 -4.00 32.63 -0.09
C LEU A 276 -3.82 34.15 0.11
N LEU A 277 -3.84 34.64 1.33
CA LEU A 277 -3.58 36.07 1.63
C LEU A 277 -2.10 36.36 1.88
N TYR A 278 -1.26 35.32 2.04
CA TYR A 278 0.14 35.46 2.47
C TYR A 278 1.14 34.76 1.53
N ASP A 279 0.67 33.94 0.61
CA ASP A 279 1.42 33.28 -0.45
C ASP A 279 1.17 34.01 -1.79
#